data_e874f2d2cf33ef4a30133e947a927a29
#
_entry.id   e874f2d2cf33ef4a30133e947a927a29
#
_cell.length_a   1.000
_cell.length_b   1.000
_cell.length_c   1.000
_cell.angle_alpha   90.00
_cell.angle_beta   90.00
_cell.angle_gamma   90.00
#
_symmetry.space_group_name_H-M   'P 1'
#
loop_
_entity.id
_entity.type
_entity.pdbx_description
1 polymer ?
#
loop_
_entity_poly.entity_id
_entity_poly.type
_entity_poly.pdbx_seq_one_letter_code
_entity_poly.pdbx_strand_id
1 'polypeptide(L)'
;MPTKTTKKVTNKKVVDKKEEVKAVKPVEEKKVETKPVAEKKAPAKKEEAKPAEEKKAPAKKATAKKKAPAKKEEAKPAEEKKATVEKKTPAKKTAAKPATTKKASTKKKTTTKKATTKKMTKEEQYARLSLDTCLDLAKAMSMDVTRDSIIQQLILNPDVKSVSENLVNKYQLTGKFNFEEDGYDEGLVEVLVSKVFETADIKPQKPEDLQADVTHALNYKYTDVVADGEEYKDQFDTMRKVLMIAQHKDIHDSKKLEEEVGVDVEKFVEEFMDLAYSVLKTWKYEDVDYYEHFIYAVLSQLEDLHNKYSNRIMMDVADLYILHGDYGLGDADYAYILRENQIKDYIYYRYASIYEGVDKDKAKQIANQALQFVDDRFTYYPNIIAVLEG
;
A
#
# COMPACT_ATOMS: atom_id res chain seq x y z
N MET A 1 69.48 15.88 -14.49
CA MET A 1 70.18 15.06 -15.45
C MET A 1 70.81 13.87 -14.74
N PRO A 2 70.98 12.75 -15.28
CA PRO A 2 70.23 11.94 -16.27
C PRO A 2 69.76 10.64 -15.60
N THR A 3 69.07 9.66 -16.11
CA THR A 3 69.09 8.97 -17.41
C THR A 3 67.85 8.09 -17.55
N LYS A 4 67.32 8.01 -18.72
CA LYS A 4 66.26 7.09 -19.19
C LYS A 4 66.79 5.66 -19.22
N THR A 5 65.96 4.71 -18.79
CA THR A 5 66.12 3.32 -19.22
C THR A 5 64.76 2.74 -19.58
N THR A 6 64.53 2.64 -20.84
CA THR A 6 63.46 1.92 -21.53
C THR A 6 63.66 0.42 -21.41
N LYS A 7 62.68 -0.33 -20.88
CA LYS A 7 62.63 -1.78 -21.06
C LYS A 7 61.46 -2.14 -21.97
N LYS A 8 61.82 -2.60 -23.15
CA LYS A 8 61.02 -3.32 -24.12
C LYS A 8 60.46 -4.59 -23.46
N VAL A 9 59.14 -4.79 -23.53
CA VAL A 9 58.55 -6.09 -23.26
C VAL A 9 57.95 -6.60 -24.57
N THR A 10 58.42 -7.73 -24.96
CA THR A 10 58.15 -8.47 -26.19
C THR A 10 56.76 -9.14 -26.13
N ASN A 11 56.01 -8.98 -27.21
CA ASN A 11 54.79 -9.72 -27.53
C ASN A 11 55.04 -11.22 -27.58
N LYS A 12 54.27 -11.99 -26.81
CA LYS A 12 54.17 -13.43 -26.94
C LYS A 12 52.77 -13.76 -27.47
N LYS A 13 52.75 -14.20 -28.74
CA LYS A 13 51.62 -14.77 -29.45
C LYS A 13 51.03 -15.93 -28.61
N VAL A 14 49.72 -15.84 -28.30
CA VAL A 14 48.95 -17.01 -27.85
C VAL A 14 48.12 -17.48 -29.03
N VAL A 15 48.29 -18.75 -29.31
CA VAL A 15 47.72 -19.49 -30.42
C VAL A 15 46.24 -19.80 -30.12
N ASP A 16 45.38 -19.49 -31.08
CA ASP A 16 43.98 -19.90 -31.13
C ASP A 16 43.85 -21.42 -31.17
N LYS A 17 43.18 -22.00 -30.17
CA LYS A 17 42.60 -23.32 -30.25
C LYS A 17 41.10 -23.17 -30.42
N LYS A 18 40.63 -23.29 -31.65
CA LYS A 18 39.24 -23.53 -31.99
C LYS A 18 38.85 -24.92 -31.50
N GLU A 19 37.97 -25.02 -30.52
CA GLU A 19 37.20 -26.23 -30.27
C GLU A 19 35.90 -26.15 -31.03
N GLU A 20 35.72 -27.11 -31.93
CA GLU A 20 34.50 -27.35 -32.70
C GLU A 20 33.39 -27.82 -31.76
N VAL A 21 32.37 -26.98 -31.54
CA VAL A 21 31.13 -27.42 -30.90
C VAL A 21 30.24 -28.02 -31.99
N LYS A 22 30.05 -29.32 -31.93
CA LYS A 22 29.13 -30.09 -32.78
C LYS A 22 27.69 -29.61 -32.53
N ALA A 23 27.04 -29.17 -33.60
CA ALA A 23 25.63 -28.87 -33.66
C ALA A 23 24.80 -30.10 -33.31
N VAL A 24 23.99 -29.96 -32.23
CA VAL A 24 22.91 -30.89 -31.89
C VAL A 24 21.69 -30.48 -32.71
N LYS A 25 21.19 -31.42 -33.53
CA LYS A 25 19.98 -31.24 -34.32
C LYS A 25 18.77 -31.13 -33.44
N PRO A 26 17.75 -30.29 -33.84
CA PRO A 26 16.46 -30.20 -33.13
C PRO A 26 15.70 -31.53 -33.28
N VAL A 27 15.12 -31.96 -32.15
CA VAL A 27 14.20 -33.10 -32.10
C VAL A 27 12.86 -32.63 -32.63
N GLU A 28 12.37 -33.33 -33.67
CA GLU A 28 11.04 -33.13 -34.27
C GLU A 28 9.91 -33.34 -33.22
N GLU A 29 9.13 -32.33 -32.99
CA GLU A 29 7.85 -32.42 -32.28
C GLU A 29 6.84 -33.24 -33.08
N LYS A 30 6.50 -34.42 -32.61
CA LYS A 30 5.37 -35.21 -33.12
C LYS A 30 4.08 -34.57 -32.74
N LYS A 31 3.43 -33.92 -33.70
CA LYS A 31 2.03 -33.51 -33.70
C LYS A 31 1.14 -34.71 -33.41
N VAL A 32 0.51 -34.74 -32.24
CA VAL A 32 -0.57 -35.69 -31.95
C VAL A 32 -1.88 -35.08 -32.45
N GLU A 33 -2.37 -35.59 -33.55
CA GLU A 33 -3.74 -35.32 -34.07
C GLU A 33 -4.76 -35.95 -33.13
N THR A 34 -5.49 -35.14 -32.39
CA THR A 34 -6.71 -35.57 -31.72
C THR A 34 -7.90 -35.39 -32.68
N LYS A 35 -8.44 -36.53 -33.13
CA LYS A 35 -9.72 -36.58 -33.89
C LYS A 35 -10.88 -36.19 -32.99
N PRO A 36 -11.89 -35.47 -33.51
CA PRO A 36 -13.11 -35.14 -32.76
C PRO A 36 -14.02 -36.36 -32.63
N VAL A 37 -14.39 -36.63 -31.37
CA VAL A 37 -15.44 -37.63 -31.09
C VAL A 37 -16.81 -36.99 -31.20
N ALA A 38 -17.65 -37.60 -32.01
CA ALA A 38 -18.96 -37.18 -32.38
C ALA A 38 -19.95 -37.09 -31.18
N GLU A 39 -20.69 -36.03 -31.27
CA GLU A 39 -21.95 -35.72 -30.59
C GLU A 39 -22.95 -36.87 -30.73
N LYS A 40 -23.46 -37.45 -29.63
CA LYS A 40 -24.70 -38.24 -29.63
C LYS A 40 -25.74 -37.48 -28.82
N LYS A 41 -26.73 -36.99 -29.58
CA LYS A 41 -27.99 -36.42 -29.10
C LYS A 41 -28.89 -37.49 -28.46
N ALA A 42 -29.50 -37.11 -27.34
CA ALA A 42 -30.87 -37.24 -26.86
C ALA A 42 -31.48 -38.66 -26.68
N PRO A 43 -32.60 -38.80 -25.93
CA PRO A 43 -33.74 -37.90 -25.88
C PRO A 43 -34.33 -37.59 -24.48
N ALA A 44 -35.11 -36.55 -24.48
CA ALA A 44 -36.00 -36.12 -23.43
C ALA A 44 -37.04 -37.14 -23.00
N LYS A 45 -37.36 -37.22 -21.70
CA LYS A 45 -38.67 -37.64 -21.22
C LYS A 45 -39.17 -36.66 -20.16
N LYS A 46 -40.22 -35.97 -20.55
CA LYS A 46 -41.19 -35.30 -19.67
C LYS A 46 -41.84 -36.32 -18.75
N GLU A 47 -41.99 -35.97 -17.49
CA GLU A 47 -43.19 -36.34 -16.74
C GLU A 47 -43.47 -35.29 -15.67
N GLU A 48 -44.64 -34.69 -15.83
CA GLU A 48 -45.32 -33.85 -14.84
C GLU A 48 -45.87 -34.72 -13.76
N ALA A 49 -45.86 -34.22 -12.53
CA ALA A 49 -47.01 -34.27 -11.63
C ALA A 49 -46.78 -33.44 -10.35
N LYS A 50 -47.63 -32.47 -10.18
CA LYS A 50 -48.02 -31.79 -8.92
C LYS A 50 -49.00 -32.66 -8.16
N PRO A 51 -49.56 -32.19 -7.02
CA PRO A 51 -49.05 -31.82 -5.68
C PRO A 51 -49.82 -32.58 -4.56
N ALA A 52 -49.46 -32.40 -3.31
CA ALA A 52 -50.33 -32.44 -2.12
C ALA A 52 -49.44 -32.46 -0.89
N GLU A 53 -49.61 -31.67 -0.01
CA GLU A 53 -50.56 -31.29 1.02
C GLU A 53 -49.87 -31.32 2.40
N GLU A 54 -49.87 -30.20 2.95
CA GLU A 54 -50.06 -29.74 4.33
C GLU A 54 -50.27 -30.85 5.39
N LYS A 55 -49.45 -30.85 6.45
CA LYS A 55 -49.97 -31.08 7.81
C LYS A 55 -49.17 -30.32 8.87
N LYS A 56 -49.95 -29.47 9.55
CA LYS A 56 -49.68 -28.69 10.74
C LYS A 56 -49.22 -29.51 11.93
N ALA A 57 -48.32 -28.88 12.67
CA ALA A 57 -48.10 -28.72 14.11
C ALA A 57 -48.74 -29.72 15.11
N PRO A 58 -48.24 -29.84 16.37
CA PRO A 58 -48.35 -28.73 17.30
C PRO A 58 -47.20 -28.50 18.28
N ALA A 59 -47.21 -27.28 18.78
CA ALA A 59 -46.45 -26.79 19.92
C ALA A 59 -46.72 -27.53 21.22
N LYS A 60 -45.71 -27.64 22.09
CA LYS A 60 -45.90 -27.66 23.53
C LYS A 60 -44.89 -26.82 24.27
N LYS A 61 -45.44 -25.81 24.96
CA LYS A 61 -44.89 -25.02 26.06
C LYS A 61 -44.52 -25.90 27.27
N ALA A 62 -43.49 -25.43 27.99
CA ALA A 62 -43.48 -25.30 29.45
C ALA A 62 -42.12 -24.76 29.86
N THR A 63 -42.03 -23.48 30.26
CA THR A 63 -42.02 -22.89 31.61
C THR A 63 -40.79 -23.25 32.41
N ALA A 64 -39.89 -22.25 32.55
CA ALA A 64 -39.75 -21.28 33.64
C ALA A 64 -39.10 -21.83 34.92
N LYS A 65 -38.06 -21.22 35.35
CA LYS A 65 -37.78 -20.52 36.62
C LYS A 65 -36.28 -20.53 36.92
N LYS A 66 -35.67 -19.30 36.94
CA LYS A 66 -35.33 -18.51 38.13
C LYS A 66 -34.28 -19.13 39.06
N LYS A 67 -33.07 -18.53 39.10
CA LYS A 67 -32.59 -17.70 40.24
C LYS A 67 -31.10 -17.35 40.06
N ALA A 68 -30.77 -16.12 40.03
CA ALA A 68 -29.54 -15.58 40.61
C ALA A 68 -29.73 -15.51 42.15
N PRO A 69 -28.68 -15.37 42.96
CA PRO A 69 -28.03 -14.12 43.16
C PRO A 69 -26.51 -14.16 43.50
N ALA A 70 -25.81 -13.10 43.10
CA ALA A 70 -24.92 -12.21 43.81
C ALA A 70 -24.20 -12.67 45.11
N LYS A 71 -22.90 -12.38 45.15
CA LYS A 71 -22.11 -11.70 46.20
C LYS A 71 -20.69 -11.58 45.68
N LYS A 72 -20.19 -10.43 45.35
CA LYS A 72 -19.64 -9.36 46.19
C LYS A 72 -18.62 -9.89 47.19
N GLU A 73 -17.34 -9.62 46.89
CA GLU A 73 -16.40 -9.23 47.93
C GLU A 73 -15.30 -8.34 47.33
N GLU A 74 -15.28 -7.17 47.86
CA GLU A 74 -14.28 -6.13 47.81
C GLU A 74 -13.04 -6.56 48.56
N ALA A 75 -11.90 -6.15 48.06
CA ALA A 75 -10.80 -5.68 48.92
C ALA A 75 -9.84 -4.81 48.10
N LYS A 76 -9.87 -3.52 48.36
CA LYS A 76 -8.78 -2.55 48.34
C LYS A 76 -8.27 -2.44 49.81
N PRO A 77 -7.21 -1.71 50.14
CA PRO A 77 -6.07 -1.12 49.43
C PRO A 77 -4.72 -1.26 50.25
N ALA A 78 -3.60 -0.81 49.73
CA ALA A 78 -2.52 -0.15 50.51
C ALA A 78 -1.45 0.33 49.52
N GLU A 79 -1.27 1.58 49.47
CA GLU A 79 -0.35 2.58 50.07
C GLU A 79 0.94 2.74 49.25
N GLU A 80 1.01 3.82 48.56
CA GLU A 80 1.63 5.14 48.90
C GLU A 80 3.11 5.07 49.31
N LYS A 81 3.97 5.58 48.44
CA LYS A 81 5.12 6.41 48.88
C LYS A 81 5.34 7.55 47.91
N LYS A 82 4.97 8.72 48.43
CA LYS A 82 5.40 10.06 48.04
C LYS A 82 6.91 10.23 48.19
N ALA A 83 7.52 10.95 47.28
CA ALA A 83 8.63 11.83 47.58
C ALA A 83 8.48 13.09 46.73
N THR A 84 8.05 14.05 47.33
CA THR A 84 8.06 15.49 47.35
C THR A 84 9.43 16.11 47.18
N VAL A 85 9.35 17.37 46.70
CA VAL A 85 10.24 18.54 46.97
C VAL A 85 11.20 18.80 45.78
N GLU A 86 11.26 19.96 45.13
CA GLU A 86 11.19 21.34 45.68
C GLU A 86 10.85 22.38 44.60
N LYS A 87 10.02 23.33 45.00
CA LYS A 87 9.78 24.64 44.44
C LYS A 87 11.01 25.55 44.68
N LYS A 88 11.38 26.37 43.69
CA LYS A 88 11.95 27.71 43.94
C LYS A 88 11.56 28.71 42.88
N THR A 89 10.58 29.53 43.13
CA THR A 89 10.55 30.98 42.90
C THR A 89 10.82 31.61 44.27
N PRO A 90 11.31 32.83 44.43
CA PRO A 90 10.91 34.07 43.81
C PRO A 90 12.02 35.14 43.65
N ALA A 91 11.82 36.25 42.97
CA ALA A 91 12.00 37.58 43.56
C ALA A 91 11.68 38.70 42.53
N LYS A 92 10.77 39.46 42.95
CA LYS A 92 10.31 40.76 42.68
C LYS A 92 11.30 41.83 43.16
N LYS A 93 11.52 42.92 42.41
CA LYS A 93 11.70 44.35 42.86
C LYS A 93 11.92 45.21 41.63
N THR A 94 11.14 46.12 41.43
CA THR A 94 10.69 47.44 41.87
C THR A 94 11.16 48.54 40.92
N ALA A 95 10.19 49.14 40.28
CA ALA A 95 9.82 50.57 40.29
C ALA A 95 10.90 51.63 40.03
N ALA A 96 10.69 52.42 38.97
CA ALA A 96 10.76 53.86 39.06
C ALA A 96 10.10 54.54 37.82
N LYS A 97 9.03 55.28 38.05
CA LYS A 97 8.67 56.53 37.36
C LYS A 97 9.27 57.67 38.21
N PRO A 98 9.53 58.86 37.72
CA PRO A 98 8.67 59.70 36.93
C PRO A 98 9.42 60.68 35.98
N ALA A 99 8.78 61.36 35.08
CA ALA A 99 8.62 62.82 35.12
C ALA A 99 8.01 63.33 33.78
N THR A 100 6.98 64.05 33.98
CA THR A 100 6.26 64.99 33.10
C THR A 100 7.11 66.02 32.45
N THR A 101 6.85 66.32 31.14
CA THR A 101 6.89 67.71 30.66
C THR A 101 5.79 67.91 29.64
N LYS A 102 4.91 68.86 29.97
CA LYS A 102 3.91 69.46 29.12
C LYS A 102 4.63 70.45 28.18
N LYS A 103 4.25 70.49 26.88
CA LYS A 103 4.05 71.74 26.10
C LYS A 103 3.28 71.44 24.80
N ALA A 104 2.11 71.97 24.77
CA ALA A 104 1.54 72.99 23.90
C ALA A 104 1.23 72.56 22.43
N SER A 105 -0.03 72.45 22.23
CA SER A 105 -0.92 72.75 21.12
C SER A 105 -0.34 73.40 19.86
N THR A 106 -0.59 72.72 18.74
CA THR A 106 -0.95 73.45 17.51
C THR A 106 -2.01 72.62 16.76
N LYS A 107 -3.21 73.19 16.71
CA LYS A 107 -4.32 72.70 15.89
C LYS A 107 -3.94 72.83 14.43
N LYS A 108 -3.68 71.74 13.74
CA LYS A 108 -3.72 71.66 12.30
C LYS A 108 -4.90 70.81 11.89
N LYS A 109 -5.90 71.48 11.35
CA LYS A 109 -7.10 70.88 10.77
C LYS A 109 -6.63 70.06 9.55
N THR A 110 -6.49 68.76 9.73
CA THR A 110 -6.28 67.83 8.62
C THR A 110 -7.67 67.26 8.29
N THR A 111 -8.16 67.68 7.16
CA THR A 111 -9.30 67.06 6.47
C THR A 111 -8.98 65.62 6.20
N THR A 112 -9.51 64.73 7.01
CA THR A 112 -9.53 63.29 6.75
C THR A 112 -10.41 63.06 5.53
N LYS A 113 -9.77 62.94 4.36
CA LYS A 113 -10.36 62.26 3.22
C LYS A 113 -10.68 60.86 3.69
N LYS A 114 -11.97 60.53 3.83
CA LYS A 114 -12.49 59.18 4.02
C LYS A 114 -12.01 58.36 2.82
N ALA A 115 -10.91 57.63 2.99
CA ALA A 115 -10.49 56.65 2.01
C ALA A 115 -11.59 55.58 2.08
N THR A 116 -12.42 55.50 1.09
CA THR A 116 -13.25 54.36 0.78
C THR A 116 -12.29 53.19 0.53
N THR A 117 -12.08 52.38 1.54
CA THR A 117 -11.44 51.08 1.45
C THR A 117 -12.29 50.28 0.48
N LYS A 118 -11.80 50.11 -0.75
CA LYS A 118 -12.39 49.23 -1.74
C LYS A 118 -12.41 47.84 -1.11
N LYS A 119 -13.60 47.27 -0.89
CA LYS A 119 -13.73 45.92 -0.33
C LYS A 119 -13.01 45.00 -1.30
N MET A 120 -11.99 44.29 -0.83
CA MET A 120 -11.22 43.35 -1.65
C MET A 120 -12.13 42.28 -2.20
N THR A 121 -11.89 41.88 -3.44
CA THR A 121 -12.60 40.76 -4.02
C THR A 121 -12.18 39.45 -3.34
N LYS A 122 -12.97 38.41 -3.48
CA LYS A 122 -12.72 37.08 -2.95
C LYS A 122 -11.37 36.54 -3.47
N GLU A 123 -11.12 36.71 -4.76
CA GLU A 123 -9.91 36.27 -5.43
C GLU A 123 -8.67 37.01 -4.88
N GLU A 124 -8.79 38.32 -4.64
CA GLU A 124 -7.71 39.11 -4.02
C GLU A 124 -7.42 38.67 -2.57
N GLN A 125 -8.42 38.21 -1.85
CA GLN A 125 -8.26 37.69 -0.49
C GLN A 125 -7.54 36.34 -0.50
N TYR A 126 -7.98 35.39 -1.34
CA TYR A 126 -7.36 34.08 -1.50
C TYR A 126 -5.92 34.15 -2.01
N ALA A 127 -5.64 35.04 -2.96
CA ALA A 127 -4.28 35.22 -3.49
C ALA A 127 -3.25 35.59 -2.41
N ARG A 128 -3.69 36.25 -1.33
CA ARG A 128 -2.82 36.68 -0.21
C ARG A 128 -2.55 35.57 0.81
N LEU A 129 -3.32 34.48 0.81
CA LEU A 129 -3.12 33.38 1.74
C LEU A 129 -1.79 32.68 1.44
N SER A 130 -1.08 32.28 2.47
CA SER A 130 0.07 31.37 2.30
C SER A 130 -0.41 29.95 1.94
N LEU A 131 0.47 29.12 1.38
CA LEU A 131 0.15 27.72 1.09
C LEU A 131 -0.28 26.97 2.37
N ASP A 132 0.45 27.17 3.48
CA ASP A 132 0.11 26.54 4.77
C ASP A 132 -1.26 26.95 5.25
N THR A 133 -1.62 28.24 5.13
CA THR A 133 -2.95 28.73 5.48
C THR A 133 -4.04 28.08 4.60
N CYS A 134 -3.79 27.92 3.30
CA CYS A 134 -4.72 27.21 2.41
C CYS A 134 -4.90 25.76 2.81
N LEU A 135 -3.82 25.05 3.20
CA LEU A 135 -3.89 23.66 3.71
C LEU A 135 -4.66 23.57 5.02
N ASP A 136 -4.46 24.53 5.94
CA ASP A 136 -5.22 24.55 7.21
C ASP A 136 -6.70 24.82 6.98
N LEU A 137 -7.05 25.72 6.06
CA LEU A 137 -8.44 25.94 5.66
C LEU A 137 -9.05 24.73 4.95
N ALA A 138 -8.30 24.03 4.13
CA ALA A 138 -8.73 22.77 3.51
C ALA A 138 -9.08 21.72 4.58
N LYS A 139 -8.27 21.59 5.63
CA LYS A 139 -8.59 20.73 6.79
C LYS A 139 -9.88 21.19 7.50
N ALA A 140 -10.08 22.50 7.66
CA ALA A 140 -11.32 23.04 8.22
C ALA A 140 -12.55 22.69 7.35
N MET A 141 -12.37 22.56 6.04
CA MET A 141 -13.37 22.06 5.10
C MET A 141 -13.56 20.54 5.14
N SER A 142 -12.91 19.85 6.06
CA SER A 142 -12.88 18.38 6.19
C SER A 142 -12.20 17.69 4.99
N MET A 143 -11.26 18.36 4.35
CA MET A 143 -10.40 17.76 3.33
C MET A 143 -9.15 17.18 3.99
N ASP A 144 -8.98 15.89 3.89
CA ASP A 144 -7.73 15.22 4.28
C ASP A 144 -6.76 15.23 3.08
N VAL A 145 -6.13 16.38 2.86
CA VAL A 145 -5.17 16.60 1.78
C VAL A 145 -3.86 17.15 2.33
N THR A 146 -2.77 16.66 1.77
CA THR A 146 -1.41 17.17 2.02
C THR A 146 -0.85 17.81 0.76
N ARG A 147 0.20 18.62 0.92
CA ARG A 147 0.93 19.15 -0.23
C ARG A 147 1.38 18.04 -1.18
N ASP A 148 1.92 16.95 -0.63
CA ASP A 148 2.45 15.84 -1.41
C ASP A 148 1.34 15.08 -2.14
N SER A 149 0.16 14.90 -1.53
CA SER A 149 -0.98 14.27 -2.21
C SER A 149 -1.50 15.09 -3.39
N ILE A 150 -1.43 16.42 -3.32
CA ILE A 150 -1.78 17.30 -4.43
C ILE A 150 -0.70 17.25 -5.53
N ILE A 151 0.59 17.26 -5.16
CA ILE A 151 1.69 17.10 -6.11
C ILE A 151 1.53 15.80 -6.91
N GLN A 152 1.23 14.70 -6.24
CA GLN A 152 1.02 13.41 -6.90
C GLN A 152 -0.11 13.47 -7.94
N GLN A 153 -1.24 14.10 -7.61
CA GLN A 153 -2.34 14.28 -8.56
C GLN A 153 -1.92 15.16 -9.75
N LEU A 154 -1.14 16.23 -9.51
CA LEU A 154 -0.64 17.12 -10.54
C LEU A 154 0.43 16.48 -11.44
N ILE A 155 1.17 15.48 -10.94
CA ILE A 155 2.09 14.67 -11.77
C ILE A 155 1.31 13.88 -12.81
N LEU A 156 0.16 13.30 -12.41
CA LEU A 156 -0.69 12.51 -13.31
C LEU A 156 -1.54 13.38 -14.22
N ASN A 157 -2.02 14.49 -13.72
CA ASN A 157 -2.85 15.43 -14.47
C ASN A 157 -2.42 16.87 -14.14
N PRO A 158 -1.62 17.54 -14.98
CA PRO A 158 -1.12 18.89 -14.72
C PRO A 158 -2.18 19.97 -14.86
N ASP A 159 -3.42 19.63 -15.21
CA ASP A 159 -4.51 20.60 -15.29
C ASP A 159 -5.06 20.92 -13.89
N VAL A 160 -4.67 22.08 -13.39
CA VAL A 160 -5.08 22.61 -12.07
C VAL A 160 -6.60 22.60 -11.88
N LYS A 161 -7.37 22.94 -12.93
CA LYS A 161 -8.84 22.97 -12.83
C LYS A 161 -9.41 21.57 -12.64
N SER A 162 -8.98 20.64 -13.48
CA SER A 162 -9.43 19.24 -13.40
C SER A 162 -9.11 18.62 -12.03
N VAL A 163 -7.90 18.84 -11.52
CA VAL A 163 -7.52 18.35 -10.17
C VAL A 163 -8.37 19.02 -9.09
N SER A 164 -8.64 20.32 -9.19
CA SER A 164 -9.46 21.05 -8.23
C SER A 164 -10.91 20.55 -8.23
N GLU A 165 -11.52 20.38 -9.40
CA GLU A 165 -12.87 19.84 -9.56
C GLU A 165 -12.97 18.41 -8.99
N ASN A 166 -11.98 17.56 -9.23
CA ASN A 166 -11.93 16.20 -8.66
C ASN A 166 -11.88 16.24 -7.12
N LEU A 167 -11.08 17.13 -6.53
CA LEU A 167 -11.03 17.31 -5.08
C LEU A 167 -12.36 17.82 -4.53
N VAL A 168 -12.98 18.84 -5.17
CA VAL A 168 -14.30 19.36 -4.77
C VAL A 168 -15.35 18.26 -4.79
N ASN A 169 -15.37 17.43 -5.85
CA ASN A 169 -16.31 16.32 -5.99
C ASN A 169 -16.04 15.21 -4.94
N LYS A 170 -14.78 14.81 -4.78
CA LYS A 170 -14.36 13.76 -3.82
C LYS A 170 -14.81 14.10 -2.38
N TYR A 171 -14.63 15.34 -1.98
CA TYR A 171 -14.99 15.80 -0.63
C TYR A 171 -16.39 16.42 -0.55
N GLN A 172 -17.16 16.42 -1.65
CA GLN A 172 -18.55 16.92 -1.74
C GLN A 172 -18.67 18.35 -1.21
N LEU A 173 -17.81 19.24 -1.71
CA LEU A 173 -17.72 20.61 -1.19
C LEU A 173 -18.69 21.60 -1.86
N THR A 174 -19.25 21.24 -3.00
CA THR A 174 -20.12 22.14 -3.78
C THR A 174 -21.29 22.67 -2.94
N GLY A 175 -21.32 23.99 -2.74
CA GLY A 175 -22.36 24.67 -1.98
C GLY A 175 -22.40 24.37 -0.49
N LYS A 176 -21.39 23.70 0.07
CA LYS A 176 -21.33 23.34 1.50
C LYS A 176 -20.86 24.49 2.37
N PHE A 177 -20.07 25.40 1.82
CA PHE A 177 -19.51 26.55 2.53
C PHE A 177 -19.83 27.85 1.79
N ASN A 178 -19.95 28.95 2.54
CA ASN A 178 -20.26 30.27 2.02
C ASN A 178 -19.15 31.25 2.42
N PHE A 179 -18.48 31.84 1.42
CA PHE A 179 -17.39 32.77 1.65
C PHE A 179 -17.73 33.95 2.58
N GLU A 180 -18.99 34.48 2.53
CA GLU A 180 -19.37 35.63 3.36
C GLU A 180 -19.59 35.26 4.83
N GLU A 181 -19.97 33.98 5.09
CA GLU A 181 -20.29 33.48 6.43
C GLU A 181 -19.09 32.76 7.04
N ASP A 182 -18.45 31.89 6.28
CA ASP A 182 -17.37 31.01 6.74
C ASP A 182 -15.97 31.59 6.49
N GLY A 183 -15.86 32.58 5.61
CA GLY A 183 -14.60 33.17 5.18
C GLY A 183 -13.86 32.37 4.08
N TYR A 184 -14.46 31.24 3.65
CA TYR A 184 -13.96 30.36 2.58
C TYR A 184 -15.11 29.60 1.91
N ASP A 185 -14.89 29.09 0.72
CA ASP A 185 -15.78 28.20 -0.04
C ASP A 185 -14.98 27.29 -0.97
N GLU A 186 -15.66 26.51 -1.85
CA GLU A 186 -15.02 25.58 -2.77
C GLU A 186 -13.95 26.22 -3.69
N GLY A 187 -14.04 27.52 -3.97
CA GLY A 187 -13.03 28.25 -4.77
C GLY A 187 -11.65 28.30 -4.13
N LEU A 188 -11.54 28.04 -2.80
CA LEU A 188 -10.26 27.92 -2.13
C LEU A 188 -9.44 26.73 -2.67
N VAL A 189 -10.10 25.65 -3.12
CA VAL A 189 -9.43 24.43 -3.61
C VAL A 189 -8.63 24.72 -4.86
N GLU A 190 -9.14 25.48 -5.81
CA GLU A 190 -8.42 25.89 -7.02
C GLU A 190 -7.19 26.75 -6.68
N VAL A 191 -7.32 27.63 -5.72
CA VAL A 191 -6.21 28.48 -5.25
C VAL A 191 -5.14 27.64 -4.55
N LEU A 192 -5.54 26.67 -3.73
CA LEU A 192 -4.62 25.74 -3.08
C LEU A 192 -3.84 24.91 -4.10
N VAL A 193 -4.52 24.31 -5.06
CA VAL A 193 -3.89 23.50 -6.13
C VAL A 193 -2.96 24.35 -6.99
N SER A 194 -3.38 25.58 -7.35
CA SER A 194 -2.53 26.54 -8.09
C SER A 194 -1.25 26.86 -7.34
N LYS A 195 -1.35 27.16 -6.03
CA LYS A 195 -0.17 27.47 -5.20
C LYS A 195 0.79 26.29 -5.08
N VAL A 196 0.25 25.06 -4.99
CA VAL A 196 1.08 23.85 -5.00
C VAL A 196 1.77 23.71 -6.35
N PHE A 197 1.04 23.90 -7.46
CA PHE A 197 1.59 23.82 -8.81
C PHE A 197 2.71 24.84 -9.04
N GLU A 198 2.54 26.10 -8.58
CA GLU A 198 3.52 27.17 -8.72
C GLU A 198 4.77 26.97 -7.85
N THR A 199 4.62 26.29 -6.68
CA THR A 199 5.71 26.14 -5.70
C THR A 199 6.44 24.80 -5.79
N ALA A 200 5.92 23.83 -6.54
CA ALA A 200 6.51 22.53 -6.74
C ALA A 200 7.09 22.42 -8.15
N ASP A 201 8.29 21.83 -8.28
CA ASP A 201 8.87 21.46 -9.58
C ASP A 201 8.16 20.18 -10.08
N ILE A 202 6.96 20.35 -10.62
CA ILE A 202 6.12 19.25 -11.06
C ILE A 202 6.53 18.86 -12.48
N LYS A 203 7.03 17.62 -12.60
CA LYS A 203 7.25 16.98 -13.89
C LYS A 203 6.08 16.04 -14.18
N PRO A 204 5.21 16.37 -15.15
CA PRO A 204 4.11 15.51 -15.50
C PRO A 204 4.61 14.13 -15.94
N GLN A 205 3.96 13.09 -15.44
CA GLN A 205 4.25 11.72 -15.87
C GLN A 205 3.81 11.56 -17.32
N LYS A 206 4.73 11.22 -18.20
CA LYS A 206 4.39 10.86 -19.57
C LYS A 206 4.11 9.37 -19.66
N PRO A 207 3.13 8.96 -20.50
CA PRO A 207 2.86 7.54 -20.68
C PRO A 207 4.09 6.74 -21.12
N GLU A 208 4.93 7.33 -22.00
CA GLU A 208 6.15 6.71 -22.50
C GLU A 208 7.17 6.44 -21.39
N ASP A 209 7.30 7.36 -20.42
CA ASP A 209 8.21 7.20 -19.29
C ASP A 209 7.73 6.07 -18.38
N LEU A 210 6.41 5.98 -18.10
CA LEU A 210 5.83 4.89 -17.33
C LEU A 210 6.00 3.53 -18.02
N GLN A 211 5.81 3.50 -19.35
CA GLN A 211 6.02 2.27 -20.14
C GLN A 211 7.48 1.84 -20.13
N ALA A 212 8.43 2.80 -20.16
CA ALA A 212 9.85 2.52 -20.04
C ALA A 212 10.20 1.95 -18.65
N ASP A 213 9.68 2.57 -17.58
CA ASP A 213 9.90 2.13 -16.19
C ASP A 213 9.37 0.70 -15.99
N VAL A 214 8.14 0.39 -16.43
CA VAL A 214 7.57 -0.96 -16.34
C VAL A 214 8.33 -1.95 -17.20
N THR A 215 8.71 -1.55 -18.42
CA THR A 215 9.52 -2.43 -19.30
C THR A 215 10.87 -2.76 -18.67
N HIS A 216 11.50 -1.79 -18.00
CA HIS A 216 12.71 -2.02 -17.23
C HIS A 216 12.49 -3.05 -16.13
N ALA A 217 11.47 -2.84 -15.31
CA ALA A 217 11.09 -3.75 -14.23
C ALA A 217 10.87 -5.19 -14.70
N LEU A 218 10.10 -5.37 -15.79
CA LEU A 218 9.82 -6.68 -16.38
C LEU A 218 11.04 -7.40 -16.97
N ASN A 219 12.14 -6.70 -17.24
CA ASN A 219 13.38 -7.25 -17.75
C ASN A 219 14.50 -7.24 -16.70
N TYR A 220 14.22 -6.77 -15.49
CA TYR A 220 15.20 -6.74 -14.42
C TYR A 220 15.70 -8.15 -14.09
N LYS A 221 16.97 -8.25 -13.74
CA LYS A 221 17.58 -9.50 -13.29
C LYS A 221 18.18 -9.28 -11.92
N TYR A 222 17.81 -10.12 -11.00
CA TYR A 222 18.36 -10.09 -9.65
C TYR A 222 19.88 -10.21 -9.68
N THR A 223 20.56 -9.35 -8.94
CA THR A 223 22.02 -9.25 -8.93
C THR A 223 22.60 -9.40 -7.54
N ASP A 224 22.37 -8.40 -6.68
CA ASP A 224 22.80 -8.40 -5.29
C ASP A 224 21.85 -7.57 -4.41
N VAL A 225 21.93 -7.75 -3.10
CA VAL A 225 21.01 -7.15 -2.12
C VAL A 225 20.90 -5.62 -2.24
N VAL A 226 21.97 -4.93 -2.64
CA VAL A 226 21.95 -3.47 -2.74
C VAL A 226 21.25 -3.04 -4.02
N ALA A 227 21.63 -3.63 -5.16
CA ALA A 227 21.03 -3.32 -6.46
C ALA A 227 19.55 -3.72 -6.49
N ASP A 228 19.20 -4.91 -5.96
CA ASP A 228 17.82 -5.37 -5.86
C ASP A 228 16.99 -4.45 -4.94
N GLY A 229 17.61 -3.92 -3.87
CA GLY A 229 16.96 -2.95 -2.98
C GLY A 229 16.71 -1.58 -3.62
N GLU A 230 17.59 -1.09 -4.50
CA GLU A 230 17.35 0.14 -5.25
C GLU A 230 16.27 -0.08 -6.31
N GLU A 231 16.35 -1.19 -7.05
CA GLU A 231 15.33 -1.58 -8.03
C GLU A 231 13.94 -1.71 -7.38
N TYR A 232 13.85 -2.29 -6.18
CA TYR A 232 12.59 -2.38 -5.44
C TYR A 232 11.98 -1.00 -5.17
N LYS A 233 12.79 0.00 -4.82
CA LYS A 233 12.30 1.37 -4.61
C LYS A 233 11.77 1.98 -5.90
N ASP A 234 12.47 1.78 -7.01
CA ASP A 234 12.09 2.30 -8.32
C ASP A 234 10.79 1.61 -8.81
N GLN A 235 10.69 0.29 -8.64
CA GLN A 235 9.45 -0.45 -8.94
C GLN A 235 8.31 -0.05 -8.02
N PHE A 236 8.58 0.21 -6.73
CA PHE A 236 7.58 0.70 -5.78
C PHE A 236 7.00 2.05 -6.22
N ASP A 237 7.84 2.99 -6.61
CA ASP A 237 7.41 4.30 -7.11
C ASP A 237 6.62 4.18 -8.42
N THR A 238 7.02 3.26 -9.30
CA THR A 238 6.31 2.97 -10.55
C THR A 238 4.96 2.32 -10.29
N MET A 239 4.88 1.33 -9.39
CA MET A 239 3.62 0.68 -8.99
C MET A 239 2.66 1.68 -8.34
N ARG A 240 3.17 2.62 -7.54
CA ARG A 240 2.36 3.71 -6.97
C ARG A 240 1.75 4.58 -8.05
N LYS A 241 2.49 4.93 -9.11
CA LYS A 241 1.96 5.69 -10.25
C LYS A 241 0.86 4.93 -10.97
N VAL A 242 1.06 3.61 -11.20
CA VAL A 242 0.04 2.73 -11.81
C VAL A 242 -1.23 2.68 -10.97
N LEU A 243 -1.10 2.47 -9.66
CA LEU A 243 -2.23 2.48 -8.73
C LEU A 243 -2.98 3.82 -8.74
N MET A 244 -2.27 4.93 -8.75
CA MET A 244 -2.88 6.26 -8.79
C MET A 244 -3.64 6.51 -10.08
N ILE A 245 -3.17 6.02 -11.23
CA ILE A 245 -3.90 6.09 -12.50
C ILE A 245 -5.19 5.29 -12.39
N ALA A 246 -5.14 4.06 -11.87
CA ALA A 246 -6.31 3.23 -11.64
C ALA A 246 -7.35 3.92 -10.77
N GLN A 247 -6.92 4.48 -9.64
CA GLN A 247 -7.80 5.21 -8.70
C GLN A 247 -8.39 6.48 -9.32
N HIS A 248 -7.58 7.25 -10.05
CA HIS A 248 -8.04 8.51 -10.68
C HIS A 248 -9.08 8.25 -11.78
N LYS A 249 -8.93 7.15 -12.52
CA LYS A 249 -9.82 6.77 -13.61
C LYS A 249 -10.92 5.78 -13.21
N ASP A 250 -11.01 5.43 -11.92
CA ASP A 250 -11.97 4.46 -11.38
C ASP A 250 -11.93 3.11 -12.11
N ILE A 251 -10.70 2.63 -12.36
CA ILE A 251 -10.45 1.35 -13.04
C ILE A 251 -10.21 0.27 -11.99
N HIS A 252 -10.99 -0.80 -12.02
CA HIS A 252 -10.96 -1.92 -11.08
C HIS A 252 -10.54 -3.26 -11.71
N ASP A 253 -10.12 -3.25 -12.96
CA ASP A 253 -9.76 -4.43 -13.74
C ASP A 253 -8.40 -4.23 -14.39
N SER A 254 -7.50 -5.21 -14.24
CA SER A 254 -6.12 -5.10 -14.71
C SER A 254 -6.03 -4.95 -16.22
N LYS A 255 -6.90 -5.62 -16.99
CA LYS A 255 -6.88 -5.55 -18.47
C LYS A 255 -7.32 -4.18 -18.98
N LYS A 256 -8.30 -3.55 -18.33
CA LYS A 256 -8.67 -2.16 -18.64
C LYS A 256 -7.56 -1.19 -18.30
N LEU A 257 -6.86 -1.44 -17.21
CA LEU A 257 -5.71 -0.63 -16.82
C LEU A 257 -4.55 -0.82 -17.81
N GLU A 258 -4.30 -2.04 -18.30
CA GLU A 258 -3.34 -2.30 -19.37
C GLU A 258 -3.64 -1.51 -20.65
N GLU A 259 -4.91 -1.44 -21.06
CA GLU A 259 -5.35 -0.65 -22.22
C GLU A 259 -5.06 0.84 -22.02
N GLU A 260 -5.18 1.34 -20.78
CA GLU A 260 -4.96 2.73 -20.43
C GLU A 260 -3.47 3.11 -20.35
N VAL A 261 -2.66 2.28 -19.73
CA VAL A 261 -1.23 2.57 -19.47
C VAL A 261 -0.31 1.98 -20.54
N GLY A 262 -0.79 1.03 -21.33
CA GLY A 262 -0.04 0.39 -22.42
C GLY A 262 1.07 -0.56 -21.97
N VAL A 263 0.92 -1.15 -20.77
CA VAL A 263 1.88 -2.13 -20.19
C VAL A 263 1.14 -3.31 -19.60
N ASP A 264 1.80 -4.46 -19.49
CA ASP A 264 1.28 -5.67 -18.84
C ASP A 264 1.27 -5.47 -17.31
N VAL A 265 0.12 -5.02 -16.80
CA VAL A 265 -0.08 -4.68 -15.38
C VAL A 265 -0.04 -5.93 -14.51
N GLU A 266 -0.66 -7.02 -14.94
CA GLU A 266 -0.68 -8.28 -14.20
C GLU A 266 0.73 -8.81 -13.99
N LYS A 267 1.52 -8.87 -15.05
CA LYS A 267 2.91 -9.32 -14.97
C LYS A 267 3.77 -8.38 -14.14
N PHE A 268 3.55 -7.07 -14.23
CA PHE A 268 4.29 -6.11 -13.41
C PHE A 268 3.97 -6.25 -11.92
N VAL A 269 2.71 -6.49 -11.54
CA VAL A 269 2.35 -6.80 -10.16
C VAL A 269 3.04 -8.08 -9.68
N GLU A 270 3.12 -9.12 -10.51
CA GLU A 270 3.79 -10.37 -10.18
C GLU A 270 5.29 -10.19 -9.93
N GLU A 271 6.01 -9.52 -10.85
CA GLU A 271 7.45 -9.21 -10.71
C GLU A 271 7.72 -8.32 -9.49
N PHE A 272 6.87 -7.32 -9.25
CA PHE A 272 6.97 -6.47 -8.07
C PHE A 272 6.84 -7.26 -6.77
N MET A 273 5.88 -8.20 -6.69
CA MET A 273 5.72 -9.07 -5.52
C MET A 273 6.93 -9.99 -5.32
N ASP A 274 7.48 -10.54 -6.40
CA ASP A 274 8.66 -11.41 -6.33
C ASP A 274 9.89 -10.64 -5.82
N LEU A 275 10.13 -9.44 -6.35
CA LEU A 275 11.23 -8.59 -5.92
C LEU A 275 11.05 -8.14 -4.46
N ALA A 276 9.85 -7.69 -4.10
CA ALA A 276 9.52 -7.30 -2.72
C ALA A 276 9.80 -8.45 -1.73
N TYR A 277 9.31 -9.65 -2.03
CA TYR A 277 9.55 -10.83 -1.19
C TYR A 277 11.04 -11.16 -1.05
N SER A 278 11.83 -10.97 -2.11
CA SER A 278 13.28 -11.20 -2.05
C SER A 278 13.99 -10.17 -1.17
N VAL A 279 13.70 -8.89 -1.38
CA VAL A 279 14.38 -7.77 -0.73
C VAL A 279 14.00 -7.63 0.74
N LEU A 280 12.70 -7.73 1.05
CA LEU A 280 12.17 -7.48 2.39
C LEU A 280 12.59 -8.50 3.44
N LYS A 281 13.10 -9.67 3.04
CA LYS A 281 13.74 -10.63 3.97
C LYS A 281 14.92 -10.05 4.75
N THR A 282 15.58 -9.03 4.19
CA THR A 282 16.79 -8.43 4.76
C THR A 282 16.59 -6.99 5.23
N TRP A 283 15.44 -6.39 4.93
CA TRP A 283 15.09 -5.04 5.32
C TRP A 283 14.53 -4.99 6.75
N LYS A 284 13.97 -3.84 7.15
CA LYS A 284 13.39 -3.70 8.49
C LYS A 284 11.96 -4.21 8.54
N TYR A 285 11.51 -4.52 9.75
CA TYR A 285 10.13 -4.93 10.00
C TYR A 285 9.11 -3.89 9.53
N GLU A 286 9.40 -2.59 9.75
CA GLU A 286 8.51 -1.50 9.34
C GLU A 286 8.33 -1.42 7.82
N ASP A 287 9.33 -1.85 7.06
CA ASP A 287 9.25 -1.90 5.59
C ASP A 287 8.31 -3.03 5.13
N VAL A 288 8.24 -4.14 5.87
CA VAL A 288 7.29 -5.24 5.62
C VAL A 288 5.86 -4.78 5.87
N ASP A 289 5.60 -4.14 7.01
CA ASP A 289 4.29 -3.59 7.35
C ASP A 289 3.81 -2.55 6.31
N TYR A 290 4.72 -1.68 5.86
CA TYR A 290 4.42 -0.72 4.81
C TYR A 290 4.11 -1.38 3.46
N TYR A 291 4.86 -2.41 3.08
CA TYR A 291 4.61 -3.20 1.87
C TYR A 291 3.27 -3.91 1.93
N GLU A 292 2.94 -4.55 3.05
CA GLU A 292 1.65 -5.22 3.24
C GLU A 292 0.49 -4.27 2.96
N HIS A 293 0.46 -3.12 3.63
CA HIS A 293 -0.60 -2.13 3.42
C HIS A 293 -0.68 -1.64 1.97
N PHE A 294 0.47 -1.46 1.33
CA PHE A 294 0.53 -1.01 -0.05
C PHE A 294 0.04 -2.05 -1.05
N ILE A 295 0.51 -3.30 -0.95
CA ILE A 295 0.10 -4.36 -1.89
C ILE A 295 -1.38 -4.70 -1.75
N TYR A 296 -1.93 -4.67 -0.54
CA TYR A 296 -3.37 -4.83 -0.35
C TYR A 296 -4.17 -3.64 -0.94
N ALA A 297 -3.64 -2.43 -0.93
CA ALA A 297 -4.27 -1.31 -1.62
C ALA A 297 -4.28 -1.50 -3.14
N VAL A 298 -3.20 -2.04 -3.74
CA VAL A 298 -3.13 -2.40 -5.17
C VAL A 298 -4.17 -3.48 -5.50
N LEU A 299 -4.19 -4.57 -4.74
CA LEU A 299 -5.12 -5.69 -4.96
C LEU A 299 -6.58 -5.29 -4.70
N SER A 300 -6.85 -4.42 -3.72
CA SER A 300 -8.21 -3.91 -3.48
C SER A 300 -8.72 -3.02 -4.61
N GLN A 301 -7.82 -2.34 -5.32
CA GLN A 301 -8.17 -1.56 -6.50
C GLN A 301 -8.42 -2.46 -7.72
N LEU A 302 -7.70 -3.56 -7.85
CA LEU A 302 -7.75 -4.48 -9.01
C LEU A 302 -8.34 -5.83 -8.58
N GLU A 303 -9.68 -5.95 -8.64
CA GLU A 303 -10.43 -7.09 -8.11
C GLU A 303 -10.04 -8.44 -8.74
N ASP A 304 -9.72 -8.44 -10.02
CA ASP A 304 -9.27 -9.63 -10.75
C ASP A 304 -7.91 -10.14 -10.21
N LEU A 305 -6.98 -9.25 -9.93
CA LEU A 305 -5.68 -9.59 -9.33
C LEU A 305 -5.84 -9.98 -7.86
N HIS A 306 -6.78 -9.36 -7.12
CA HIS A 306 -7.09 -9.80 -5.76
C HIS A 306 -7.50 -11.26 -5.72
N ASN A 307 -8.43 -11.66 -6.58
CA ASN A 307 -8.89 -13.04 -6.66
C ASN A 307 -7.77 -14.03 -7.02
N LYS A 308 -6.80 -13.58 -7.82
CA LYS A 308 -5.67 -14.42 -8.25
C LYS A 308 -4.58 -14.54 -7.19
N TYR A 309 -4.21 -13.43 -6.54
CA TYR A 309 -2.99 -13.34 -5.74
C TYR A 309 -3.21 -13.24 -4.22
N SER A 310 -4.45 -13.11 -3.72
CA SER A 310 -4.72 -12.93 -2.29
C SER A 310 -4.09 -13.99 -1.40
N ASN A 311 -4.21 -15.27 -1.74
CA ASN A 311 -3.58 -16.35 -0.97
C ASN A 311 -2.05 -16.30 -1.04
N ARG A 312 -1.49 -15.96 -2.21
CA ARG A 312 -0.05 -15.85 -2.39
C ARG A 312 0.51 -14.73 -1.52
N ILE A 313 -0.07 -13.52 -1.64
CA ILE A 313 0.45 -12.36 -0.90
C ILE A 313 0.34 -12.55 0.61
N MET A 314 -0.74 -13.18 1.08
CA MET A 314 -0.89 -13.49 2.50
C MET A 314 0.19 -14.45 2.98
N MET A 315 0.57 -15.46 2.18
CA MET A 315 1.69 -16.35 2.51
C MET A 315 3.03 -15.62 2.44
N ASP A 316 3.25 -14.73 1.44
CA ASP A 316 4.49 -13.96 1.31
C ASP A 316 4.69 -13.05 2.53
N VAL A 317 3.64 -12.36 2.97
CA VAL A 317 3.66 -11.49 4.15
C VAL A 317 3.84 -12.30 5.43
N ALA A 318 3.13 -13.42 5.58
CA ALA A 318 3.29 -14.32 6.73
C ALA A 318 4.72 -14.84 6.88
N ASP A 319 5.35 -15.24 5.76
CA ASP A 319 6.76 -15.64 5.74
C ASP A 319 7.68 -14.50 6.20
N LEU A 320 7.46 -13.29 5.69
CA LEU A 320 8.25 -12.13 6.07
C LEU A 320 8.10 -11.81 7.56
N TYR A 321 6.90 -11.86 8.14
CA TYR A 321 6.69 -11.70 9.56
C TYR A 321 7.43 -12.75 10.39
N ILE A 322 7.37 -14.02 9.98
CA ILE A 322 8.11 -15.10 10.65
C ILE A 322 9.62 -14.86 10.61
N LEU A 323 10.16 -14.48 9.44
CA LEU A 323 11.59 -14.18 9.27
C LEU A 323 12.05 -12.99 10.11
N HIS A 324 11.17 -12.02 10.35
CA HIS A 324 11.44 -10.86 11.21
C HIS A 324 11.12 -11.10 12.69
N GLY A 325 10.69 -12.32 13.07
CA GLY A 325 10.46 -12.73 14.44
C GLY A 325 9.05 -12.43 14.98
N ASP A 326 8.14 -11.91 14.16
CA ASP A 326 6.72 -11.78 14.53
C ASP A 326 5.95 -13.07 14.20
N TYR A 327 6.22 -14.08 15.01
CA TYR A 327 5.57 -15.39 14.88
C TYR A 327 4.06 -15.32 15.11
N GLY A 328 3.60 -14.32 15.87
CA GLY A 328 2.19 -14.17 16.19
C GLY A 328 1.34 -13.82 14.96
N LEU A 329 1.77 -12.85 14.18
CA LEU A 329 1.10 -12.47 12.94
C LEU A 329 1.27 -13.54 11.87
N GLY A 330 2.50 -14.01 11.61
CA GLY A 330 2.73 -15.02 10.60
C GLY A 330 1.97 -16.33 10.84
N ASP A 331 1.91 -16.82 12.08
CA ASP A 331 1.11 -18.01 12.46
C ASP A 331 -0.39 -17.76 12.29
N ALA A 332 -0.87 -16.55 12.59
CA ALA A 332 -2.28 -16.19 12.45
C ALA A 332 -2.72 -16.19 10.97
N ASP A 333 -1.89 -15.65 10.10
CA ASP A 333 -2.14 -15.62 8.65
C ASP A 333 -2.16 -17.03 8.07
N TYR A 334 -1.17 -17.86 8.40
CA TYR A 334 -1.17 -19.25 7.98
C TYR A 334 -2.38 -20.04 8.51
N ALA A 335 -2.78 -19.80 9.77
CA ALA A 335 -3.97 -20.44 10.34
C ALA A 335 -5.25 -20.01 9.61
N TYR A 336 -5.33 -18.72 9.22
CA TYR A 336 -6.43 -18.20 8.41
C TYR A 336 -6.48 -18.87 7.04
N ILE A 337 -5.38 -18.87 6.29
CA ILE A 337 -5.30 -19.46 4.95
C ILE A 337 -5.64 -20.96 4.99
N LEU A 338 -5.10 -21.68 5.97
CA LEU A 338 -5.39 -23.11 6.17
C LEU A 338 -6.86 -23.37 6.47
N ARG A 339 -7.56 -22.46 7.15
CA ARG A 339 -8.99 -22.58 7.43
C ARG A 339 -9.84 -22.36 6.18
N GLU A 340 -9.50 -21.35 5.39
CA GLU A 340 -10.29 -20.94 4.23
C GLU A 340 -10.07 -21.84 2.98
N ASN A 341 -8.94 -22.56 2.91
CA ASN A 341 -8.59 -23.37 1.75
C ASN A 341 -8.86 -24.88 1.99
N GLN A 342 -9.43 -25.54 0.97
CA GLN A 342 -9.65 -26.99 1.00
C GLN A 342 -8.38 -27.78 0.66
N ILE A 343 -7.60 -27.30 -0.32
CA ILE A 343 -6.32 -27.90 -0.73
C ILE A 343 -5.22 -27.24 0.11
N LYS A 344 -4.55 -28.03 0.94
CA LYS A 344 -3.68 -27.54 2.01
C LYS A 344 -2.22 -27.95 1.87
N ASP A 345 -1.89 -28.83 0.95
CA ASP A 345 -0.58 -29.45 0.83
C ASP A 345 0.54 -28.42 0.59
N TYR A 346 0.36 -27.51 -0.37
CA TYR A 346 1.31 -26.43 -0.62
C TYR A 346 1.42 -25.45 0.56
N ILE A 347 0.29 -25.12 1.19
CA ILE A 347 0.25 -24.17 2.31
C ILE A 347 1.01 -24.74 3.51
N TYR A 348 0.76 -26.00 3.88
CA TYR A 348 1.48 -26.67 4.96
C TYR A 348 2.97 -26.84 4.65
N TYR A 349 3.30 -27.22 3.41
CA TYR A 349 4.70 -27.32 2.98
C TYR A 349 5.41 -25.99 3.16
N ARG A 350 4.85 -24.90 2.63
CA ARG A 350 5.46 -23.57 2.71
C ARG A 350 5.59 -23.11 4.16
N TYR A 351 4.54 -23.27 4.95
CA TYR A 351 4.53 -22.91 6.37
C TYR A 351 5.58 -23.70 7.18
N ALA A 352 5.74 -24.98 6.92
CA ALA A 352 6.79 -25.78 7.55
C ALA A 352 8.18 -25.34 7.10
N SER A 353 8.38 -25.12 5.78
CA SER A 353 9.66 -24.75 5.21
C SER A 353 10.19 -23.42 5.70
N ILE A 354 9.34 -22.39 5.91
CA ILE A 354 9.81 -21.11 6.44
C ILE A 354 10.39 -21.28 7.87
N TYR A 355 9.83 -22.21 8.65
CA TYR A 355 10.32 -22.50 9.99
C TYR A 355 11.58 -23.38 10.02
N GLU A 356 11.96 -24.10 8.95
CA GLU A 356 13.19 -24.91 8.94
C GLU A 356 14.44 -24.08 9.24
N GLY A 357 14.45 -22.82 8.79
CA GLY A 357 15.55 -21.86 9.03
C GLY A 357 15.46 -21.12 10.38
N VAL A 358 14.32 -21.19 11.07
CA VAL A 358 14.02 -20.39 12.26
C VAL A 358 13.87 -21.27 13.51
N ASP A 359 13.01 -22.29 13.44
CA ASP A 359 12.70 -23.23 14.52
C ASP A 359 12.33 -24.59 13.93
N LYS A 360 13.30 -25.51 13.91
CA LYS A 360 13.13 -26.86 13.35
C LYS A 360 12.08 -27.70 14.06
N ASP A 361 11.92 -27.52 15.37
CA ASP A 361 10.92 -28.29 16.11
C ASP A 361 9.51 -27.83 15.74
N LYS A 362 9.33 -26.53 15.55
CA LYS A 362 8.08 -25.95 15.04
C LYS A 362 7.80 -26.40 13.60
N ALA A 363 8.81 -26.41 12.73
CA ALA A 363 8.69 -26.92 11.37
C ALA A 363 8.16 -28.35 11.35
N LYS A 364 8.75 -29.26 12.16
CA LYS A 364 8.31 -30.64 12.29
C LYS A 364 6.90 -30.76 12.88
N GLN A 365 6.52 -29.92 13.83
CA GLN A 365 5.17 -29.89 14.37
C GLN A 365 4.13 -29.53 13.28
N ILE A 366 4.43 -28.50 12.47
CA ILE A 366 3.57 -28.07 11.34
C ILE A 366 3.45 -29.19 10.32
N ALA A 367 4.57 -29.80 9.92
CA ALA A 367 4.61 -30.91 8.98
C ALA A 367 3.82 -32.13 9.50
N ASN A 368 3.91 -32.45 10.80
CA ASN A 368 3.09 -33.49 11.42
C ASN A 368 1.58 -33.17 11.40
N GLN A 369 1.22 -31.90 11.62
CA GLN A 369 -0.18 -31.49 11.53
C GLN A 369 -0.73 -31.65 10.11
N ALA A 370 0.11 -31.39 9.10
CA ALA A 370 -0.26 -31.56 7.70
C ALA A 370 -0.73 -32.99 7.37
N LEU A 371 -0.16 -34.03 7.99
CA LEU A 371 -0.50 -35.43 7.72
C LEU A 371 -1.94 -35.82 8.09
N GLN A 372 -2.66 -34.94 8.80
CA GLN A 372 -4.10 -35.13 9.05
C GLN A 372 -4.95 -34.77 7.83
N PHE A 373 -4.41 -34.00 6.88
CA PHE A 373 -5.12 -33.44 5.74
C PHE A 373 -4.48 -33.81 4.40
N VAL A 374 -3.21 -34.21 4.40
CA VAL A 374 -2.37 -34.40 3.21
C VAL A 374 -1.76 -35.80 3.25
N ASP A 375 -1.94 -36.55 2.18
CA ASP A 375 -1.39 -37.90 1.97
C ASP A 375 -0.63 -37.99 0.63
N ASP A 376 -0.19 -39.19 0.26
CA ASP A 376 0.63 -39.49 -0.92
C ASP A 376 -0.03 -39.13 -2.27
N ARG A 377 -1.30 -38.78 -2.29
CA ARG A 377 -2.03 -38.31 -3.48
C ARG A 377 -1.78 -36.82 -3.79
N PHE A 378 -1.23 -36.09 -2.84
CA PHE A 378 -1.00 -34.64 -2.98
C PHE A 378 0.42 -34.35 -3.47
N THR A 379 0.56 -33.29 -4.27
CA THR A 379 1.83 -32.93 -4.94
C THR A 379 2.95 -32.62 -3.96
N TYR A 380 2.63 -31.92 -2.86
CA TYR A 380 3.64 -31.47 -1.87
C TYR A 380 3.82 -32.42 -0.70
N TYR A 381 3.16 -33.59 -0.69
CA TYR A 381 3.35 -34.60 0.35
C TYR A 381 4.82 -35.05 0.52
N PRO A 382 5.59 -35.36 -0.54
CA PRO A 382 6.99 -35.72 -0.37
C PRO A 382 7.85 -34.63 0.26
N ASN A 383 7.52 -33.35 -0.02
CA ASN A 383 8.21 -32.22 0.55
C ASN A 383 7.91 -32.07 2.06
N ILE A 384 6.67 -32.30 2.46
CA ILE A 384 6.26 -32.30 3.88
C ILE A 384 6.97 -33.42 4.64
N ILE A 385 7.09 -34.61 4.06
CA ILE A 385 7.84 -35.71 4.64
C ILE A 385 9.32 -35.36 4.78
N ALA A 386 9.93 -34.71 3.79
CA ALA A 386 11.32 -34.27 3.86
C ALA A 386 11.58 -33.33 5.05
N VAL A 387 10.66 -32.42 5.37
CA VAL A 387 10.75 -31.54 6.56
C VAL A 387 10.71 -32.36 7.85
N LEU A 388 9.97 -33.45 7.91
CA LEU A 388 9.91 -34.32 9.10
C LEU A 388 11.22 -35.10 9.32
N GLU A 389 11.89 -35.48 8.24
CA GLU A 389 13.12 -36.29 8.26
C GLU A 389 14.38 -35.42 8.48
N GLY A 390 14.37 -34.11 8.08
CA GLY A 390 15.46 -33.13 8.24
C GLY A 390 15.61 -32.60 9.65
#